data_736e5ba6afd0098572a7639c0d62ae52
#
_entry.id   736e5ba6afd0098572a7639c0d62ae52
#
_cell.length_a   1.000
_cell.length_b   1.000
_cell.length_c   1.000
_cell.angle_alpha   90.00
_cell.angle_beta   90.00
_cell.angle_gamma   90.00
#
_symmetry.space_group_name_H-M   'P 1'
#
loop_
_entity.id
_entity.type
_entity.pdbx_description
1 polymer ?
#
loop_
_entity_poly.entity_id
_entity_poly.type
_entity_poly.pdbx_seq_one_letter_code
_entity_poly.pdbx_strand_id
1 'polypeptide(L)'
;EYGYIPFLKDSKDALGFVPYHTQRTILYDVVWYVKHLMNQSGKAAFLSQNQKEVFFSLLKEIFTYIDSKTILEFDLGAWFLHKVALLGCLKGEAPPFQIVYIENVDKEKKQLLLSYFTYNLVNEEIQINNQDIIPSYTKSTFNTFVDQHLVYERRLWIPYDDTEQLLKVFINNKPARITLAGKQHNNGLKIGTIVKNFTPSIDFTPSRDNAWIIMDRDVQADDNGEHFYRYMLNNRPEQICYFALSHQS
;
A
#
# COMPACT_ATOMS: atom_id res chain seq x y z
N GLU A 1 19.68 -22.21 10.56
CA GLU A 1 21.11 -22.25 10.96
C GLU A 1 22.03 -22.30 9.73
N TYR A 2 21.70 -23.03 8.68
CA TYR A 2 22.49 -23.14 7.46
C TYR A 2 21.88 -22.20 6.40
N GLY A 3 22.39 -20.98 6.25
CA GLY A 3 21.82 -20.06 5.28
C GLY A 3 22.37 -18.65 5.42
N TYR A 4 21.51 -17.67 5.49
CA TYR A 4 21.91 -16.26 5.46
C TYR A 4 22.75 -15.81 6.66
N ILE A 5 22.49 -16.31 7.88
CA ILE A 5 23.17 -15.82 9.09
C ILE A 5 24.67 -16.08 9.07
N PRO A 6 25.17 -17.33 8.84
CA PRO A 6 26.61 -17.57 8.70
C PRO A 6 27.25 -16.71 7.61
N PHE A 7 26.62 -16.65 6.44
CA PHE A 7 27.11 -15.85 5.32
C PHE A 7 27.19 -14.35 5.63
N LEU A 8 26.22 -13.81 6.36
CA LEU A 8 26.21 -12.41 6.78
C LEU A 8 27.29 -12.12 7.83
N LYS A 9 27.49 -13.06 8.77
CA LYS A 9 28.58 -12.98 9.77
C LYS A 9 29.94 -12.98 9.09
N ASP A 10 30.20 -13.97 8.25
CA ASP A 10 31.48 -14.10 7.53
C ASP A 10 31.76 -12.87 6.67
N SER A 11 30.72 -12.35 5.98
CA SER A 11 30.83 -11.13 5.17
C SER A 11 31.19 -9.92 6.04
N LYS A 12 30.53 -9.75 7.20
CA LYS A 12 30.80 -8.65 8.13
C LYS A 12 32.19 -8.78 8.76
N ASP A 13 32.61 -9.99 9.14
CA ASP A 13 33.91 -10.24 9.77
C ASP A 13 35.04 -10.00 8.77
N ALA A 14 34.88 -10.39 7.49
CA ALA A 14 35.89 -10.22 6.46
C ALA A 14 36.01 -8.77 5.96
N LEU A 15 34.89 -8.02 5.85
CA LEU A 15 34.83 -6.72 5.21
C LEU A 15 34.56 -5.56 6.18
N GLY A 16 34.17 -5.85 7.42
CA GLY A 16 33.69 -4.84 8.38
C GLY A 16 32.23 -4.40 8.16
N PHE A 17 31.60 -4.80 7.06
CA PHE A 17 30.21 -4.50 6.70
C PHE A 17 29.61 -5.58 5.80
N VAL A 18 28.29 -5.58 5.64
CA VAL A 18 27.62 -6.44 4.66
C VAL A 18 27.39 -5.63 3.38
N PRO A 19 27.88 -6.08 2.22
CA PRO A 19 27.74 -5.35 0.95
C PRO A 19 26.28 -5.09 0.59
N TYR A 20 26.02 -3.92 -0.01
CA TYR A 20 24.68 -3.47 -0.37
C TYR A 20 23.90 -4.46 -1.24
N HIS A 21 24.55 -5.06 -2.25
CA HIS A 21 23.91 -6.06 -3.11
C HIS A 21 23.50 -7.32 -2.33
N THR A 22 24.31 -7.75 -1.36
CA THR A 22 23.99 -8.89 -0.48
C THR A 22 22.76 -8.61 0.36
N GLN A 23 22.70 -7.42 0.98
CA GLN A 23 21.52 -6.98 1.72
C GLN A 23 20.25 -6.99 0.84
N ARG A 24 20.33 -6.50 -0.40
CA ARG A 24 19.21 -6.46 -1.35
C ARG A 24 18.75 -7.85 -1.78
N THR A 25 19.67 -8.80 -1.96
CA THR A 25 19.31 -10.18 -2.30
C THR A 25 18.47 -10.81 -1.20
N ILE A 26 18.89 -10.65 0.06
CA ILE A 26 18.13 -11.16 1.20
C ILE A 26 16.80 -10.45 1.37
N LEU A 27 16.77 -9.12 1.19
CA LEU A 27 15.53 -8.36 1.21
C LEU A 27 14.53 -8.82 0.15
N TYR A 28 15.00 -9.19 -1.03
CA TYR A 28 14.14 -9.71 -2.09
C TYR A 28 13.37 -10.94 -1.61
N ASP A 29 14.06 -11.92 -1.04
CA ASP A 29 13.42 -13.14 -0.55
C ASP A 29 12.48 -12.85 0.62
N VAL A 30 12.90 -12.03 1.59
CA VAL A 30 12.05 -11.68 2.74
C VAL A 30 10.80 -10.91 2.31
N VAL A 31 10.91 -9.96 1.37
CA VAL A 31 9.74 -9.25 0.83
C VAL A 31 8.77 -10.21 0.16
N TRP A 32 9.28 -11.22 -0.57
CA TRP A 32 8.42 -12.26 -1.14
C TRP A 32 7.70 -13.08 -0.08
N TYR A 33 8.37 -13.49 1.01
CA TYR A 33 7.72 -14.17 2.13
C TYR A 33 6.63 -13.29 2.76
N VAL A 34 6.94 -12.01 3.02
CA VAL A 34 5.97 -11.08 3.58
C VAL A 34 4.75 -10.94 2.67
N LYS A 35 4.92 -10.69 1.38
CA LYS A 35 3.82 -10.55 0.42
C LYS A 35 2.96 -11.81 0.31
N HIS A 36 3.59 -12.99 0.35
CA HIS A 36 2.89 -14.27 0.19
C HIS A 36 2.13 -14.71 1.44
N LEU A 37 2.63 -14.35 2.63
CA LEU A 37 2.10 -14.80 3.91
C LEU A 37 1.32 -13.71 4.67
N MET A 38 1.37 -12.45 4.22
CA MET A 38 0.64 -11.36 4.86
C MET A 38 -0.86 -11.65 4.83
N ASN A 39 -1.50 -11.64 6.01
CA ASN A 39 -2.90 -11.99 6.22
C ASN A 39 -3.30 -13.40 5.73
N GLN A 40 -2.33 -14.32 5.65
CA GLN A 40 -2.52 -15.69 5.17
C GLN A 40 -2.18 -16.71 6.25
N SER A 41 -2.79 -16.60 7.43
CA SER A 41 -2.50 -17.49 8.60
C SER A 41 -2.61 -18.99 8.24
N GLY A 42 -3.55 -19.35 7.37
CA GLY A 42 -3.71 -20.73 6.90
C GLY A 42 -2.47 -21.31 6.21
N LYS A 43 -1.70 -20.48 5.51
CA LYS A 43 -0.47 -20.93 4.84
C LYS A 43 0.67 -21.26 5.79
N ALA A 44 0.65 -20.74 7.01
CA ALA A 44 1.62 -21.01 8.06
C ALA A 44 1.06 -21.90 9.17
N ALA A 45 -0.13 -22.48 9.01
CA ALA A 45 -0.81 -23.29 10.03
C ALA A 45 -0.09 -24.60 10.38
N PHE A 46 0.79 -25.09 9.49
CA PHE A 46 1.61 -26.27 9.74
C PHE A 46 2.77 -26.02 10.71
N LEU A 47 3.12 -24.75 10.98
CA LEU A 47 4.17 -24.40 11.94
C LEU A 47 3.60 -24.38 13.36
N SER A 48 4.30 -25.02 14.28
CA SER A 48 4.02 -24.88 15.71
C SER A 48 4.36 -23.47 16.20
N GLN A 49 3.79 -23.06 17.34
CA GLN A 49 4.07 -21.75 17.92
C GLN A 49 5.59 -21.52 18.17
N ASN A 50 6.28 -22.52 18.68
CA ASN A 50 7.73 -22.45 18.88
C ASN A 50 8.49 -22.24 17.54
N GLN A 51 8.07 -22.92 16.47
CA GLN A 51 8.69 -22.73 15.15
C GLN A 51 8.46 -21.32 14.60
N LYS A 52 7.28 -20.72 14.82
CA LYS A 52 7.00 -19.33 14.46
C LYS A 52 7.89 -18.35 15.24
N GLU A 53 8.08 -18.58 16.54
CA GLU A 53 8.96 -17.76 17.39
C GLU A 53 10.42 -17.85 16.95
N VAL A 54 10.92 -19.05 16.67
CA VAL A 54 12.26 -19.27 16.12
C VAL A 54 12.41 -18.58 14.76
N PHE A 55 11.42 -18.68 13.88
CA PHE A 55 11.44 -18.01 12.59
C PHE A 55 11.57 -16.48 12.73
N PHE A 56 10.79 -15.86 13.62
CA PHE A 56 10.91 -14.42 13.87
C PHE A 56 12.24 -14.03 14.51
N SER A 57 12.77 -14.86 15.42
CA SER A 57 14.07 -14.62 16.01
C SER A 57 15.18 -14.62 14.95
N LEU A 58 15.16 -15.58 14.03
CA LEU A 58 16.11 -15.65 12.92
C LEU A 58 15.95 -14.45 11.95
N LEU A 59 14.72 -14.05 11.64
CA LEU A 59 14.49 -12.86 10.82
C LEU A 59 15.05 -11.60 11.49
N LYS A 60 14.78 -11.41 12.77
CA LYS A 60 15.32 -10.26 13.53
C LYS A 60 16.85 -10.27 13.54
N GLU A 61 17.48 -11.43 13.71
CA GLU A 61 18.93 -11.56 13.63
C GLU A 61 19.45 -11.17 12.24
N ILE A 62 18.84 -11.66 11.15
CA ILE A 62 19.18 -11.26 9.78
C ILE A 62 19.09 -9.74 9.62
N PHE A 63 18.04 -9.11 10.16
CA PHE A 63 17.82 -7.68 10.04
C PHE A 63 18.79 -6.81 10.85
N THR A 64 19.57 -7.40 11.77
CA THR A 64 20.71 -6.68 12.40
C THR A 64 21.86 -6.40 11.40
N TYR A 65 21.91 -7.13 10.29
CA TYR A 65 22.89 -6.99 9.20
C TYR A 65 22.40 -6.17 8.01
N ILE A 66 21.13 -5.80 7.99
CA ILE A 66 20.53 -5.04 6.89
C ILE A 66 20.36 -3.58 7.33
N ASP A 67 20.92 -2.65 6.58
CA ASP A 67 20.80 -1.23 6.85
C ASP A 67 19.38 -0.72 6.59
N SER A 68 18.87 0.15 7.48
CA SER A 68 17.55 0.75 7.31
C SER A 68 17.45 1.58 6.02
N LYS A 69 18.56 2.17 5.58
CA LYS A 69 18.67 2.83 4.28
C LYS A 69 18.41 1.85 3.13
N THR A 70 19.00 0.65 3.18
CA THR A 70 18.80 -0.39 2.15
C THR A 70 17.33 -0.81 2.07
N ILE A 71 16.63 -0.94 3.20
CA ILE A 71 15.19 -1.24 3.23
C ILE A 71 14.39 -0.13 2.55
N LEU A 72 14.69 1.13 2.86
CA LEU A 72 13.97 2.28 2.30
C LEU A 72 14.20 2.46 0.79
N GLU A 73 15.39 2.16 0.30
CA GLU A 73 15.76 2.25 -1.11
C GLU A 73 15.38 1.00 -1.93
N PHE A 74 14.90 -0.06 -1.26
CA PHE A 74 14.52 -1.30 -1.93
C PHE A 74 13.22 -1.12 -2.71
N ASP A 75 13.25 -1.28 -4.04
CA ASP A 75 12.16 -1.00 -4.98
C ASP A 75 11.62 -2.24 -5.71
N LEU A 76 12.28 -3.40 -5.57
CA LEU A 76 11.88 -4.64 -6.24
C LEU A 76 10.60 -5.23 -5.62
N GLY A 77 9.46 -4.69 -6.04
CA GLY A 77 8.14 -5.14 -5.59
C GLY A 77 7.78 -4.80 -4.14
N ALA A 78 8.58 -3.98 -3.45
CA ALA A 78 8.27 -3.51 -2.10
C ALA A 78 7.60 -2.14 -2.15
N TRP A 79 6.35 -2.06 -1.70
CA TRP A 79 5.65 -0.81 -1.47
C TRP A 79 6.04 -0.23 -0.11
N PHE A 80 5.71 1.04 0.13
CA PHE A 80 6.06 1.71 1.39
C PHE A 80 5.51 0.98 2.62
N LEU A 81 4.34 0.39 2.52
CA LEU A 81 3.77 -0.46 3.57
C LEU A 81 4.75 -1.59 4.00
N HIS A 82 5.40 -2.28 3.04
CA HIS A 82 6.36 -3.33 3.34
C HIS A 82 7.62 -2.77 4.04
N LYS A 83 8.07 -1.58 3.63
CA LYS A 83 9.21 -0.91 4.25
C LYS A 83 8.93 -0.51 5.70
N VAL A 84 7.74 0.05 5.96
CA VAL A 84 7.27 0.35 7.33
C VAL A 84 7.17 -0.92 8.17
N ALA A 85 6.62 -1.99 7.58
CA ALA A 85 6.47 -3.28 8.23
C ALA A 85 7.82 -3.90 8.61
N LEU A 86 8.77 -3.95 7.68
CA LEU A 86 10.10 -4.52 7.92
C LEU A 86 10.88 -3.72 8.95
N LEU A 87 10.88 -2.39 8.85
CA LEU A 87 11.54 -1.52 9.83
C LEU A 87 10.92 -1.71 11.22
N GLY A 88 9.60 -1.64 11.34
CA GLY A 88 8.92 -1.73 12.63
C GLY A 88 9.00 -3.12 13.26
N CYS A 89 8.60 -4.16 12.51
CA CYS A 89 8.48 -5.52 13.02
C CYS A 89 9.86 -6.17 13.29
N LEU A 90 10.84 -5.97 12.40
CA LEU A 90 12.10 -6.69 12.44
C LEU A 90 13.27 -5.88 13.02
N LYS A 91 13.22 -4.54 12.95
CA LYS A 91 14.27 -3.67 13.51
C LYS A 91 13.81 -2.84 14.70
N GLY A 92 12.50 -2.73 14.97
CA GLY A 92 11.98 -1.83 16.00
C GLY A 92 12.16 -0.34 15.67
N GLU A 93 12.33 0.00 14.40
CA GLU A 93 12.58 1.36 13.92
C GLU A 93 11.36 1.94 13.22
N ALA A 94 11.16 3.25 13.34
CA ALA A 94 10.23 3.99 12.51
C ALA A 94 10.93 4.54 11.26
N PRO A 95 10.25 4.64 10.11
CA PRO A 95 10.83 5.31 8.95
C PRO A 95 11.12 6.79 9.25
N PRO A 96 12.15 7.39 8.64
CA PRO A 96 12.53 8.78 8.88
C PRO A 96 11.50 9.79 8.36
N PHE A 97 10.58 9.36 7.51
CA PHE A 97 9.46 10.12 6.96
C PHE A 97 8.22 9.24 6.88
N GLN A 98 7.05 9.85 6.78
CA GLN A 98 5.79 9.16 6.55
C GLN A 98 5.20 9.55 5.20
N ILE A 99 4.43 8.63 4.62
CA ILE A 99 3.68 8.85 3.39
C ILE A 99 2.20 8.66 3.71
N VAL A 100 1.40 9.67 3.33
CA VAL A 100 -0.06 9.66 3.39
C VAL A 100 -0.57 9.59 1.96
N TYR A 101 -1.45 8.66 1.70
CA TYR A 101 -2.08 8.43 0.41
C TYR A 101 -3.45 9.08 0.38
N ILE A 102 -3.78 9.73 -0.73
CA ILE A 102 -5.15 10.13 -1.03
C ILE A 102 -5.82 8.96 -1.76
N GLU A 103 -6.77 8.32 -1.11
CA GLU A 103 -7.42 7.12 -1.63
C GLU A 103 -8.71 7.42 -2.40
N ASN A 104 -9.47 8.41 -1.92
CA ASN A 104 -10.75 8.76 -2.52
C ASN A 104 -11.20 10.18 -2.15
N VAL A 105 -12.19 10.68 -2.89
CA VAL A 105 -12.87 11.95 -2.65
C VAL A 105 -14.38 11.74 -2.73
N ASP A 106 -15.09 11.98 -1.63
CA ASP A 106 -16.55 12.09 -1.61
C ASP A 106 -16.92 13.57 -1.80
N LYS A 107 -17.35 13.94 -3.01
CA LYS A 107 -17.67 15.32 -3.36
C LYS A 107 -19.00 15.77 -2.76
N GLU A 108 -19.96 14.86 -2.60
CA GLU A 108 -21.27 15.18 -2.04
C GLU A 108 -21.15 15.52 -0.55
N LYS A 109 -20.36 14.71 0.17
CA LYS A 109 -20.10 14.95 1.61
C LYS A 109 -18.94 15.90 1.86
N LYS A 110 -18.25 16.34 0.81
CA LYS A 110 -17.02 17.14 0.90
C LYS A 110 -15.99 16.51 1.85
N GLN A 111 -15.58 15.29 1.55
CA GLN A 111 -14.61 14.55 2.38
C GLN A 111 -13.51 13.92 1.52
N LEU A 112 -12.31 13.85 2.09
CA LEU A 112 -11.16 13.17 1.52
C LEU A 112 -10.87 11.91 2.32
N LEU A 113 -10.65 10.78 1.65
CA LEU A 113 -10.15 9.57 2.30
C LEU A 113 -8.64 9.56 2.24
N LEU A 114 -8.00 9.62 3.40
CA LEU A 114 -6.56 9.47 3.57
C LEU A 114 -6.24 8.08 4.12
N SER A 115 -5.10 7.52 3.73
CA SER A 115 -4.53 6.34 4.38
C SER A 115 -3.03 6.49 4.62
N TYR A 116 -2.52 5.80 5.64
CA TYR A 116 -1.10 5.67 5.88
C TYR A 116 -0.80 4.39 6.69
N PHE A 117 0.48 4.01 6.74
CA PHE A 117 0.94 2.79 7.39
C PHE A 117 1.88 3.11 8.56
N THR A 118 1.73 2.39 9.67
CA THR A 118 2.59 2.53 10.84
C THR A 118 2.69 1.21 11.61
N TYR A 119 3.84 0.97 12.25
CA TYR A 119 4.01 -0.24 13.07
C TYR A 119 3.39 -0.07 14.47
N ASN A 120 3.56 1.10 15.08
CA ASN A 120 3.00 1.46 16.38
C ASN A 120 1.88 2.49 16.22
N LEU A 121 1.06 2.64 17.24
CA LEU A 121 0.15 3.78 17.34
C LEU A 121 0.97 5.08 17.35
N VAL A 122 0.52 6.05 16.59
CA VAL A 122 1.20 7.34 16.39
C VAL A 122 0.26 8.49 16.72
N ASN A 123 0.84 9.64 17.07
CA ASN A 123 0.09 10.89 17.10
C ASN A 123 -0.10 11.38 15.67
N GLU A 124 -1.36 11.55 15.26
CA GLU A 124 -1.75 12.09 13.95
C GLU A 124 -2.37 13.47 14.11
N GLU A 125 -1.93 14.42 13.29
CA GLU A 125 -2.45 15.79 13.27
C GLU A 125 -2.73 16.16 11.81
N ILE A 126 -3.97 16.53 11.54
CA ILE A 126 -4.45 16.90 10.20
C ILE A 126 -4.76 18.38 10.23
N GLN A 127 -4.16 19.14 9.34
CA GLN A 127 -4.39 20.57 9.23
C GLN A 127 -4.94 20.97 7.86
N ILE A 128 -5.95 21.84 7.86
CA ILE A 128 -6.42 22.55 6.69
C ILE A 128 -6.24 24.05 6.94
N ASN A 129 -5.44 24.72 6.12
CA ASN A 129 -5.05 26.13 6.28
C ASN A 129 -4.46 26.42 7.68
N ASN A 130 -3.64 25.50 8.22
CA ASN A 130 -3.04 25.56 9.56
C ASN A 130 -4.06 25.53 10.72
N GLN A 131 -5.26 25.07 10.49
CA GLN A 131 -6.25 24.78 11.53
C GLN A 131 -6.38 23.28 11.67
N ASP A 132 -6.38 22.78 12.90
CA ASP A 132 -6.52 21.36 13.18
C ASP A 132 -7.92 20.88 12.84
N ILE A 133 -7.99 19.78 12.12
CA ILE A 133 -9.24 19.16 11.66
C ILE A 133 -9.40 17.79 12.31
N ILE A 134 -10.55 17.58 12.90
CA ILE A 134 -10.93 16.27 13.44
C ILE A 134 -11.52 15.43 12.29
N PRO A 135 -10.99 14.23 12.04
CA PRO A 135 -11.58 13.33 11.05
C PRO A 135 -13.04 12.99 11.38
N SER A 136 -13.91 13.01 10.40
CA SER A 136 -15.32 12.60 10.55
C SER A 136 -15.47 11.12 10.87
N TYR A 137 -14.56 10.30 10.36
CA TYR A 137 -14.50 8.87 10.60
C TYR A 137 -13.05 8.39 10.53
N THR A 138 -12.73 7.45 11.42
CA THR A 138 -11.40 6.84 11.46
C THR A 138 -11.52 5.32 11.55
N LYS A 139 -10.61 4.62 10.88
CA LYS A 139 -10.50 3.17 10.95
C LYS A 139 -9.03 2.76 11.04
N SER A 140 -8.74 1.82 11.93
CA SER A 140 -7.45 1.13 11.95
C SER A 140 -7.68 -0.33 11.64
N THR A 141 -6.95 -0.85 10.69
CA THR A 141 -6.84 -2.28 10.43
C THR A 141 -5.39 -2.69 10.64
N PHE A 142 -5.16 -3.93 11.07
CA PHE A 142 -3.82 -4.44 11.21
C PHE A 142 -3.58 -5.58 10.23
N ASN A 143 -2.40 -5.63 9.68
CA ASN A 143 -1.94 -6.74 8.88
C ASN A 143 -1.08 -7.65 9.75
N THR A 144 -1.18 -8.95 9.52
CA THR A 144 -0.40 -9.97 10.22
C THR A 144 0.58 -10.65 9.27
N PHE A 145 1.66 -11.17 9.83
CA PHE A 145 2.61 -12.00 9.14
C PHE A 145 2.97 -13.19 10.05
N VAL A 146 2.67 -14.40 9.61
CA VAL A 146 2.84 -15.63 10.41
C VAL A 146 2.26 -15.46 11.83
N ASP A 147 1.00 -14.97 11.89
CA ASP A 147 0.20 -14.70 13.09
C ASP A 147 0.75 -13.61 14.04
N GLN A 148 1.81 -12.90 13.69
CA GLN A 148 2.29 -11.76 14.45
C GLN A 148 1.84 -10.44 13.79
N HIS A 149 1.72 -9.39 14.61
CA HIS A 149 1.47 -8.05 14.12
C HIS A 149 2.59 -7.60 13.18
N LEU A 150 2.22 -7.12 12.00
CA LEU A 150 3.15 -6.65 10.98
C LEU A 150 3.12 -5.13 10.81
N VAL A 151 1.94 -4.57 10.57
CA VAL A 151 1.76 -3.14 10.32
C VAL A 151 0.29 -2.76 10.46
N TYR A 152 0.01 -1.57 10.98
CA TYR A 152 -1.31 -0.95 10.93
C TYR A 152 -1.49 -0.19 9.61
N GLU A 153 -2.70 -0.27 9.07
CA GLU A 153 -3.24 0.65 8.09
C GLU A 153 -4.24 1.56 8.78
N ARG A 154 -4.01 2.86 8.71
CA ARG A 154 -4.87 3.89 9.25
C ARG A 154 -5.62 4.58 8.12
N ARG A 155 -6.93 4.69 8.22
CA ARG A 155 -7.80 5.38 7.25
C ARG A 155 -8.60 6.47 7.93
N LEU A 156 -8.67 7.64 7.31
CA LEU A 156 -9.27 8.84 7.86
C LEU A 156 -10.14 9.52 6.79
N TRP A 157 -11.41 9.80 7.12
CA TRP A 157 -12.23 10.69 6.32
C TRP A 157 -12.13 12.10 6.87
N ILE A 158 -11.59 13.02 6.09
CA ILE A 158 -11.30 14.40 6.48
C ILE A 158 -12.29 15.32 5.79
N PRO A 159 -13.13 16.09 6.55
CA PRO A 159 -14.01 17.07 5.96
C PRO A 159 -13.22 18.27 5.44
N TYR A 160 -13.73 18.92 4.38
CA TYR A 160 -13.21 20.18 3.86
C TYR A 160 -14.36 21.09 3.45
N ASP A 161 -14.16 22.40 3.53
CA ASP A 161 -15.18 23.38 3.17
C ASP A 161 -14.95 23.94 1.77
N ASP A 162 -13.70 24.26 1.44
CA ASP A 162 -13.30 24.94 0.21
C ASP A 162 -12.12 24.23 -0.47
N THR A 163 -12.13 24.26 -1.80
CA THR A 163 -11.10 23.67 -2.67
C THR A 163 -9.79 24.47 -2.70
N GLU A 164 -9.81 25.76 -2.36
CA GLU A 164 -8.58 26.59 -2.30
C GLU A 164 -7.75 26.32 -1.05
N GLN A 165 -8.28 25.57 -0.09
CA GLN A 165 -7.62 25.23 1.15
C GLN A 165 -6.41 24.29 0.93
N LEU A 166 -5.42 24.39 1.83
CA LEU A 166 -4.20 23.58 1.84
C LEU A 166 -4.26 22.51 2.93
N LEU A 167 -4.23 21.25 2.51
CA LEU A 167 -4.13 20.09 3.41
C LEU A 167 -2.67 19.85 3.79
N LYS A 168 -2.41 19.68 5.09
CA LYS A 168 -1.15 19.20 5.67
C LYS A 168 -1.44 18.05 6.64
N VAL A 169 -0.54 17.10 6.74
CA VAL A 169 -0.63 15.99 7.67
C VAL A 169 0.69 15.86 8.42
N PHE A 170 0.61 15.67 9.73
CA PHE A 170 1.76 15.44 10.59
C PHE A 170 1.59 14.10 11.30
N ILE A 171 2.64 13.32 11.36
CA ILE A 171 2.71 12.03 12.06
C ILE A 171 3.88 12.12 13.06
N ASN A 172 3.58 11.97 14.35
CA ASN A 172 4.53 12.17 15.43
C ASN A 172 5.26 13.53 15.32
N ASN A 173 4.49 14.59 15.10
CA ASN A 173 4.94 15.98 14.96
C ASN A 173 5.90 16.22 13.76
N LYS A 174 5.99 15.29 12.82
CA LYS A 174 6.78 15.44 11.58
C LYS A 174 5.86 15.55 10.38
N PRO A 175 6.14 16.47 9.44
CA PRO A 175 5.34 16.59 8.23
C PRO A 175 5.41 15.30 7.42
N ALA A 176 4.24 14.76 7.06
CA ALA A 176 4.12 13.63 6.17
C ALA A 176 4.09 14.07 4.70
N ARG A 177 4.60 13.22 3.83
CA ARG A 177 4.51 13.41 2.38
C ARG A 177 3.14 12.97 1.90
N ILE A 178 2.39 13.85 1.25
CA ILE A 178 1.09 13.49 0.66
C ILE A 178 1.31 12.95 -0.74
N THR A 179 0.81 11.76 -1.02
CA THR A 179 0.91 11.13 -2.34
C THR A 179 -0.41 11.20 -3.07
N LEU A 180 -0.37 11.75 -4.28
CA LEU A 180 -1.49 11.84 -5.21
C LEU A 180 -1.01 11.42 -6.60
N ALA A 181 -1.67 10.44 -7.24
CA ALA A 181 -1.33 9.93 -8.57
C ALA A 181 0.18 9.63 -8.74
N GLY A 182 0.79 8.98 -7.75
CA GLY A 182 2.21 8.61 -7.76
C GLY A 182 3.19 9.75 -7.46
N LYS A 183 2.73 10.99 -7.31
CA LYS A 183 3.58 12.15 -6.98
C LYS A 183 3.52 12.45 -5.48
N GLN A 184 4.69 12.72 -4.87
CA GLN A 184 4.82 13.09 -3.46
C GLN A 184 4.91 14.61 -3.29
N HIS A 185 4.16 15.14 -2.32
CA HIS A 185 4.09 16.56 -1.98
C HIS A 185 4.52 16.74 -0.51
N ASN A 186 5.64 17.42 -0.29
CA ASN A 186 6.25 17.56 1.05
C ASN A 186 5.69 18.73 1.87
N ASN A 187 5.07 19.71 1.20
CA ASN A 187 4.63 20.97 1.83
C ASN A 187 3.11 21.11 1.92
N GLY A 188 2.41 19.97 1.90
CA GLY A 188 0.97 19.95 1.81
C GLY A 188 0.46 19.94 0.36
N LEU A 189 -0.84 19.84 0.19
CA LEU A 189 -1.49 19.74 -1.12
C LEU A 189 -2.81 20.50 -1.13
N LYS A 190 -3.05 21.32 -2.16
CA LYS A 190 -4.33 22.01 -2.34
C LYS A 190 -5.46 21.01 -2.55
N ILE A 191 -6.56 21.20 -1.85
CA ILE A 191 -7.75 20.33 -1.94
C ILE A 191 -8.31 20.32 -3.36
N GLY A 192 -8.33 21.47 -4.04
CA GLY A 192 -8.77 21.56 -5.44
C GLY A 192 -7.95 20.68 -6.40
N THR A 193 -6.64 20.55 -6.17
CA THR A 193 -5.80 19.63 -6.94
C THR A 193 -6.21 18.18 -6.69
N ILE A 194 -6.51 17.82 -5.43
CA ILE A 194 -6.99 16.49 -5.06
C ILE A 194 -8.34 16.22 -5.75
N VAL A 195 -9.32 17.10 -5.55
CA VAL A 195 -10.67 16.94 -6.10
C VAL A 195 -10.66 16.83 -7.63
N LYS A 196 -9.83 17.63 -8.30
CA LYS A 196 -9.67 17.58 -9.76
C LYS A 196 -9.12 16.23 -10.22
N ASN A 197 -8.17 15.65 -9.48
CA ASN A 197 -7.57 14.37 -9.84
C ASN A 197 -8.58 13.21 -9.77
N PHE A 198 -9.55 13.27 -8.83
CA PHE A 198 -10.63 12.29 -8.69
C PHE A 198 -11.89 12.67 -9.48
N THR A 199 -11.84 13.72 -10.31
CA THR A 199 -12.93 14.02 -11.23
C THR A 199 -12.67 13.31 -12.53
N PRO A 200 -13.56 12.43 -13.01
CA PRO A 200 -13.44 11.87 -14.34
C PRO A 200 -13.34 13.01 -15.37
N SER A 201 -12.35 12.93 -16.25
CA SER A 201 -12.19 13.89 -17.35
C SER A 201 -13.18 13.65 -18.48
N ILE A 202 -14.06 12.68 -18.33
CA ILE A 202 -15.07 12.34 -19.33
C ILE A 202 -16.40 12.90 -18.85
N ASP A 203 -17.01 13.79 -19.64
CA ASP A 203 -18.43 14.09 -19.54
C ASP A 203 -19.19 12.79 -19.83
N PHE A 204 -19.50 12.08 -18.78
CA PHE A 204 -20.36 10.92 -18.87
C PHE A 204 -21.79 11.45 -19.01
N THR A 205 -22.20 11.73 -20.22
CA THR A 205 -23.63 11.76 -20.55
C THR A 205 -24.08 10.32 -20.60
N PRO A 206 -24.90 9.83 -19.66
CA PRO A 206 -25.46 8.49 -19.75
C PRO A 206 -26.35 8.47 -20.99
N SER A 207 -25.79 8.01 -22.12
CA SER A 207 -26.46 8.12 -23.41
C SER A 207 -27.39 6.95 -23.70
N ARG A 208 -27.47 5.92 -22.83
CA ARG A 208 -28.30 4.75 -23.13
C ARG A 208 -28.75 4.01 -21.88
N ASP A 209 -30.03 3.99 -21.67
CA ASP A 209 -30.72 3.02 -20.83
C ASP A 209 -30.56 1.62 -21.46
N ASN A 210 -30.26 0.60 -20.64
CA ASN A 210 -30.16 -0.82 -21.03
C ASN A 210 -28.91 -1.27 -21.82
N ALA A 211 -27.77 -0.60 -21.71
CA ALA A 211 -26.50 -1.14 -22.17
C ALA A 211 -25.95 -2.16 -21.16
N TRP A 212 -25.44 -3.29 -21.66
CA TRP A 212 -24.78 -4.31 -20.84
C TRP A 212 -23.27 -4.13 -20.88
N ILE A 213 -22.63 -4.22 -19.72
CA ILE A 213 -21.17 -4.26 -19.62
C ILE A 213 -20.79 -5.68 -19.25
N ILE A 214 -20.02 -6.32 -20.10
CA ILE A 214 -19.53 -7.69 -19.92
C ILE A 214 -18.03 -7.59 -19.70
N MET A 215 -17.49 -8.34 -18.76
CA MET A 215 -16.05 -8.38 -18.48
C MET A 215 -15.65 -9.76 -17.99
N ASP A 216 -14.42 -10.13 -18.29
CA ASP A 216 -13.71 -11.25 -17.69
C ASP A 216 -12.74 -10.75 -16.61
N ARG A 217 -11.67 -11.48 -16.34
CA ARG A 217 -10.62 -11.05 -15.43
C ARG A 217 -9.89 -9.83 -15.97
N ASP A 218 -9.31 -9.04 -15.07
CA ASP A 218 -8.70 -7.73 -15.37
C ASP A 218 -7.69 -7.69 -16.53
N VAL A 219 -7.09 -8.83 -16.91
CA VAL A 219 -5.97 -8.89 -17.86
C VAL A 219 -6.10 -9.94 -18.95
N GLN A 220 -7.17 -10.72 -18.97
CA GLN A 220 -7.37 -11.78 -19.99
C GLN A 220 -8.84 -11.85 -20.39
N ALA A 221 -9.11 -11.58 -21.67
CA ALA A 221 -10.26 -12.14 -22.35
C ALA A 221 -9.97 -13.64 -22.58
N ASP A 222 -10.97 -14.44 -22.88
CA ASP A 222 -10.94 -15.88 -23.07
C ASP A 222 -11.50 -16.67 -21.87
N ASP A 223 -12.57 -16.14 -21.31
CA ASP A 223 -13.40 -16.83 -20.32
C ASP A 223 -14.88 -16.65 -20.73
N ASN A 224 -15.79 -17.05 -19.87
CA ASN A 224 -17.23 -17.04 -20.12
C ASN A 224 -17.79 -15.68 -20.56
N GLY A 225 -17.23 -14.58 -20.10
CA GLY A 225 -17.64 -13.22 -20.47
C GLY A 225 -17.39 -12.93 -21.96
N GLU A 226 -16.21 -13.27 -22.49
CA GLU A 226 -15.92 -13.09 -23.92
C GLU A 226 -16.83 -13.95 -24.79
N HIS A 227 -17.03 -15.22 -24.43
CA HIS A 227 -17.92 -16.11 -25.16
C HIS A 227 -19.36 -15.60 -25.14
N PHE A 228 -19.82 -15.11 -24.01
CA PHE A 228 -21.15 -14.51 -23.88
C PHE A 228 -21.27 -13.21 -24.69
N TYR A 229 -20.26 -12.34 -24.65
CA TYR A 229 -20.24 -11.13 -25.48
C TYR A 229 -20.31 -11.44 -26.96
N ARG A 230 -19.52 -12.41 -27.46
CA ARG A 230 -19.58 -12.88 -28.86
C ARG A 230 -20.94 -13.47 -29.23
N TYR A 231 -21.55 -14.25 -28.32
CA TYR A 231 -22.90 -14.75 -28.49
C TYR A 231 -23.91 -13.61 -28.62
N MET A 232 -23.84 -12.60 -27.79
CA MET A 232 -24.74 -11.45 -27.83
C MET A 232 -24.62 -10.67 -29.15
N LEU A 233 -23.40 -10.40 -29.59
CA LEU A 233 -23.16 -9.73 -30.87
C LEU A 233 -23.81 -10.47 -32.07
N ASN A 234 -23.76 -11.81 -32.05
CA ASN A 234 -24.23 -12.61 -33.15
C ASN A 234 -25.75 -12.92 -33.10
N ASN A 235 -26.32 -13.04 -31.90
CA ASN A 235 -27.68 -13.54 -31.71
C ASN A 235 -28.66 -12.49 -31.17
N ARG A 236 -28.14 -11.37 -30.64
CA ARG A 236 -28.94 -10.27 -30.04
C ARG A 236 -28.36 -8.91 -30.42
N PRO A 237 -28.23 -8.59 -31.73
CA PRO A 237 -27.61 -7.33 -32.16
C PRO A 237 -28.37 -6.07 -31.70
N GLU A 238 -29.66 -6.20 -31.35
CA GLU A 238 -30.46 -5.13 -30.77
C GLU A 238 -30.04 -4.74 -29.36
N GLN A 239 -29.41 -5.68 -28.63
CA GLN A 239 -28.90 -5.40 -27.28
C GLN A 239 -27.51 -4.78 -27.35
N ILE A 240 -27.39 -3.57 -26.84
CA ILE A 240 -26.10 -2.90 -26.78
C ILE A 240 -25.25 -3.54 -25.69
N CYS A 241 -24.12 -4.09 -26.09
CA CYS A 241 -23.15 -4.70 -25.19
C CYS A 241 -21.78 -4.05 -25.37
N TYR A 242 -21.09 -3.80 -24.27
CA TYR A 242 -19.68 -3.39 -24.23
C TYR A 242 -18.86 -4.46 -23.53
N PHE A 243 -17.71 -4.81 -24.08
CA PHE A 243 -16.75 -5.65 -23.39
C PHE A 243 -15.68 -4.77 -22.76
N ALA A 244 -15.58 -4.81 -21.42
CA ALA A 244 -14.60 -4.02 -20.70
C ALA A 244 -13.25 -4.75 -20.66
N LEU A 245 -12.20 -4.09 -21.15
CA LEU A 245 -10.81 -4.53 -21.04
C LEU A 245 -10.06 -3.54 -20.17
N SER A 246 -9.26 -4.05 -19.22
CA SER A 246 -8.32 -3.19 -18.50
C SER A 246 -7.17 -2.83 -19.44
N HIS A 247 -6.82 -1.54 -19.48
CA HIS A 247 -5.71 -1.06 -20.27
C HIS A 247 -4.40 -1.43 -19.55
N GLN A 248 -3.79 -2.56 -19.95
CA GLN A 248 -2.36 -2.77 -19.80
C GLN A 248 -1.80 -2.95 -21.20
N SER A 249 -1.38 -1.85 -21.78
CA SER A 249 -0.48 -1.85 -22.93
C SER A 249 0.96 -1.85 -22.42
#